data_46c7c5de26773fb891d02260bfd3bf38
#
_entry.id   46c7c5de26773fb891d02260bfd3bf38
#
_cell.length_a   1.000
_cell.length_b   1.000
_cell.length_c   1.000
_cell.angle_alpha   90.00
_cell.angle_beta   90.00
_cell.angle_gamma   90.00
#
_symmetry.space_group_name_H-M   'P 1'
#
loop_
_entity.id
_entity.type
_entity.pdbx_description
1 polymer ?
#
loop_
_entity_poly.entity_id
_entity_poly.type
_entity_poly.pdbx_seq_one_letter_code
_entity_poly.pdbx_strand_id
1 'polypeptide(L)'
;GEGIVVEDIYLLRGKEDRLQITISVRLTKKKSMTVEEIAGYLSVLMDIRLVPQKRNPYFVGEESVSLYFEEEPIFSCLTAAACATEETESVSGDSYSFLETDDSVAMILSDGVGSGESAARDSGRIVDLTERILDAGLGPDMAMLFLNGMAGAEGDENRMATLDLCR
;
A
#
# COMPACT_ATOMS: atom_id res chain seq x y z
N GLY A 1 7.76 21.01 30.28
CA GLY A 1 7.11 19.99 29.46
C GLY A 1 6.26 20.64 28.38
N GLU A 2 6.21 20.08 27.17
CA GLU A 2 5.50 20.62 26.00
C GLU A 2 3.96 20.58 26.14
N GLY A 3 3.44 20.04 27.25
CA GLY A 3 2.01 19.97 27.51
C GLY A 3 1.30 18.82 26.80
N ILE A 4 2.04 17.79 26.41
CA ILE A 4 1.49 16.53 25.91
C ILE A 4 1.11 15.66 27.10
N VAL A 5 -0.11 15.15 27.11
CA VAL A 5 -0.58 14.12 28.02
C VAL A 5 -0.77 12.85 27.23
N VAL A 6 -0.08 11.81 27.62
CA VAL A 6 -0.26 10.45 27.08
C VAL A 6 -1.21 9.73 28.02
N GLU A 7 -2.32 9.22 27.48
CA GLU A 7 -3.36 8.52 28.24
C GLU A 7 -3.13 7.01 28.21
N ASP A 8 -2.84 6.47 27.01
CA ASP A 8 -2.57 5.06 26.79
C ASP A 8 -1.39 4.85 25.84
N ILE A 9 -0.68 3.74 26.01
CA ILE A 9 0.40 3.29 25.12
C ILE A 9 0.26 1.79 24.89
N TYR A 10 0.25 1.41 23.61
CA TYR A 10 0.30 0.03 23.19
C TYR A 10 1.51 -0.22 22.30
N LEU A 11 2.28 -1.23 22.62
CA LEU A 11 3.46 -1.64 21.88
C LEU A 11 3.19 -3.02 21.30
N LEU A 12 3.32 -3.15 20.01
CA LEU A 12 3.15 -4.41 19.28
C LEU A 12 4.37 -4.65 18.41
N ARG A 13 4.75 -5.91 18.23
CA ARG A 13 5.69 -6.29 17.19
C ARG A 13 4.89 -6.85 16.01
N GLY A 14 5.02 -6.15 14.89
CA GLY A 14 4.38 -6.51 13.63
C GLY A 14 5.14 -7.62 12.89
N LYS A 15 4.81 -7.80 11.64
CA LYS A 15 5.59 -8.65 10.73
C LYS A 15 7.04 -8.14 10.68
N GLU A 16 7.98 -9.05 10.47
CA GLU A 16 9.43 -8.75 10.44
C GLU A 16 10.01 -8.17 11.74
N ASP A 17 9.34 -8.44 12.88
CA ASP A 17 9.77 -7.98 14.21
C ASP A 17 9.82 -6.45 14.38
N ARG A 18 9.28 -5.66 13.42
CA ARG A 18 9.22 -4.20 13.49
C ARG A 18 8.27 -3.73 14.59
N LEU A 19 8.71 -2.72 15.32
CA LEU A 19 7.92 -2.13 16.40
C LEU A 19 6.79 -1.28 15.83
N GLN A 20 5.58 -1.52 16.33
CA GLN A 20 4.40 -0.68 16.11
C GLN A 20 3.95 -0.09 17.43
N ILE A 21 3.65 1.20 17.44
CA ILE A 21 3.25 1.94 18.64
C ILE A 21 1.91 2.61 18.37
N THR A 22 0.97 2.38 19.26
CA THR A 22 -0.27 3.15 19.31
C THR A 22 -0.28 3.93 20.62
N ILE A 23 -0.49 5.23 20.55
CA ILE A 23 -0.61 6.08 21.73
C ILE A 23 -1.91 6.88 21.67
N SER A 24 -2.57 7.07 22.81
CA SER A 24 -3.67 8.02 22.96
C SER A 24 -3.12 9.27 23.62
N VAL A 25 -3.23 10.42 22.95
CA VAL A 25 -2.65 11.68 23.40
C VAL A 25 -3.63 12.84 23.26
N ARG A 26 -3.43 13.86 24.09
CA ARG A 26 -4.04 15.19 23.96
C ARG A 26 -3.06 16.28 24.41
N LEU A 27 -3.29 17.50 23.94
CA LEU A 27 -2.52 18.66 24.40
C LEU A 27 -3.28 19.40 25.50
N THR A 28 -2.54 19.83 26.54
CA THR A 28 -3.10 20.61 27.67
C THR A 28 -3.02 22.12 27.48
N LYS A 29 -2.34 22.58 26.44
CA LYS A 29 -2.18 24.00 26.07
C LYS A 29 -2.73 24.21 24.68
N LYS A 30 -3.33 25.39 24.42
CA LYS A 30 -3.82 25.81 23.09
C LYS A 30 -2.72 25.92 22.04
N LYS A 31 -1.99 24.84 21.82
CA LYS A 31 -1.02 24.70 20.73
C LYS A 31 -1.40 23.44 19.96
N SER A 32 -1.37 23.53 18.67
CA SER A 32 -1.37 22.35 17.81
C SER A 32 0.06 21.86 17.65
N MET A 33 0.24 20.55 17.58
CA MET A 33 1.52 19.89 17.32
C MET A 33 1.31 18.95 16.15
N THR A 34 2.30 18.85 15.26
CA THR A 34 2.24 17.90 14.17
C THR A 34 2.53 16.48 14.67
N VAL A 35 2.02 15.50 13.96
CA VAL A 35 2.27 14.10 14.32
C VAL A 35 3.73 13.73 14.10
N GLU A 36 4.40 14.36 13.14
CA GLU A 36 5.84 14.23 12.90
C GLU A 36 6.68 14.74 14.07
N GLU A 37 6.29 15.86 14.71
CA GLU A 37 6.96 16.34 15.91
C GLU A 37 6.85 15.32 17.05
N ILE A 38 5.67 14.70 17.22
CA ILE A 38 5.45 13.66 18.22
C ILE A 38 6.28 12.42 17.89
N ALA A 39 6.35 12.00 16.62
CA ALA A 39 7.22 10.91 16.17
C ALA A 39 8.68 11.17 16.51
N GLY A 40 9.15 12.41 16.31
CA GLY A 40 10.51 12.82 16.68
C GLY A 40 10.78 12.67 18.18
N TYR A 41 9.85 13.10 19.05
CA TYR A 41 9.99 12.92 20.50
C TYR A 41 10.01 11.45 20.91
N LEU A 42 9.12 10.64 20.35
CA LEU A 42 9.08 9.20 20.63
C LEU A 42 10.36 8.51 20.14
N SER A 43 10.87 8.88 18.97
CA SER A 43 12.11 8.32 18.41
C SER A 43 13.30 8.57 19.32
N VAL A 44 13.41 9.78 19.88
CA VAL A 44 14.47 10.12 20.85
C VAL A 44 14.32 9.35 22.16
N LEU A 45 13.08 9.22 22.67
CA LEU A 45 12.81 8.53 23.92
C LEU A 45 13.08 7.02 23.85
N MET A 46 12.83 6.41 22.70
CA MET A 46 12.94 4.97 22.51
C MET A 46 14.25 4.53 21.87
N ASP A 47 15.06 5.48 21.41
CA ASP A 47 16.28 5.23 20.64
C ASP A 47 16.03 4.38 19.38
N ILE A 48 14.84 4.58 18.76
CA ILE A 48 14.40 3.90 17.55
C ILE A 48 13.77 4.95 16.64
N ARG A 49 14.09 4.90 15.34
CA ARG A 49 13.46 5.77 14.36
C ARG A 49 12.02 5.36 14.11
N LEU A 50 11.08 6.23 14.47
CA LEU A 50 9.65 6.03 14.32
C LEU A 50 9.08 6.99 13.29
N VAL A 51 8.21 6.48 12.42
CA VAL A 51 7.48 7.27 11.43
C VAL A 51 5.97 7.13 11.69
N PRO A 52 5.19 8.20 11.44
CA PRO A 52 3.74 8.12 11.57
C PRO A 52 3.12 7.33 10.43
N GLN A 53 2.13 6.51 10.73
CA GLN A 53 1.34 5.83 9.69
C GLN A 53 0.43 6.81 8.95
N LYS A 54 0.12 6.54 7.68
CA LYS A 54 -0.70 7.40 6.79
C LYS A 54 -2.10 7.72 7.34
N ARG A 55 -2.65 6.89 8.23
CA ARG A 55 -3.98 7.06 8.84
C ARG A 55 -4.06 8.09 9.96
N ASN A 56 -2.93 8.64 10.39
CA ASN A 56 -2.91 9.66 11.43
C ASN A 56 -3.51 11.00 10.94
N PRO A 57 -4.11 11.81 11.83
CA PRO A 57 -4.39 13.21 11.54
C PRO A 57 -3.07 13.97 11.36
N TYR A 58 -3.09 15.11 10.70
CA TYR A 58 -1.89 15.93 10.53
C TYR A 58 -1.49 16.68 11.83
N PHE A 59 -2.49 17.12 12.60
CA PHE A 59 -2.30 17.84 13.86
C PHE A 59 -3.00 17.16 15.02
N VAL A 60 -2.43 17.32 16.22
CA VAL A 60 -3.02 16.97 17.50
C VAL A 60 -3.41 18.25 18.22
N GLY A 61 -4.56 18.24 18.87
CA GLY A 61 -5.12 19.34 19.63
C GLY A 61 -5.43 18.97 21.09
N GLU A 62 -6.44 19.65 21.66
CA GLU A 62 -6.87 19.44 23.05
C GLU A 62 -7.73 18.18 23.23
N GLU A 63 -8.36 17.70 22.14
CA GLU A 63 -9.13 16.46 22.14
C GLU A 63 -8.21 15.25 22.13
N SER A 64 -8.62 14.19 22.83
CA SER A 64 -7.88 12.94 22.85
C SER A 64 -7.94 12.27 21.47
N VAL A 65 -6.79 11.87 20.95
CA VAL A 65 -6.66 11.20 19.65
C VAL A 65 -5.70 10.03 19.76
N SER A 66 -6.03 8.94 19.06
CA SER A 66 -5.12 7.81 18.93
C SER A 66 -4.20 8.01 17.73
N LEU A 67 -2.89 7.90 17.97
CA LEU A 67 -1.84 8.02 16.97
C LEU A 67 -1.12 6.69 16.81
N TYR A 68 -0.71 6.42 15.57
CA TYR A 68 -0.12 5.17 15.14
C TYR A 68 1.25 5.42 14.53
N PHE A 69 2.26 4.80 15.10
CA PHE A 69 3.65 4.91 14.64
C PHE A 69 4.20 3.52 14.37
N GLU A 70 5.19 3.46 13.51
CA GLU A 70 5.93 2.24 13.24
C GLU A 70 7.42 2.55 13.11
N GLU A 71 8.23 1.54 13.37
CA GLU A 71 9.67 1.61 13.14
C GLU A 71 9.92 1.90 11.66
N GLU A 72 10.75 2.91 11.37
CA GLU A 72 11.05 3.31 10.00
C GLU A 72 11.61 2.12 9.21
N PRO A 73 11.05 1.79 8.04
CA PRO A 73 11.56 0.71 7.23
C PRO A 73 13.00 1.02 6.76
N ILE A 74 13.85 0.00 6.71
CA ILE A 74 15.25 0.15 6.30
C ILE A 74 15.34 0.54 4.81
N PHE A 75 14.35 0.12 4.01
CA PHE A 75 14.28 0.39 2.58
C PHE A 75 12.97 1.09 2.24
N SER A 76 13.03 2.01 1.27
CA SER A 76 11.88 2.58 0.59
C SER A 76 11.96 2.25 -0.90
N CYS A 77 10.82 2.01 -1.53
CA CYS A 77 10.73 1.75 -2.95
C CYS A 77 10.12 2.95 -3.68
N LEU A 78 10.80 3.41 -4.74
CA LEU A 78 10.24 4.37 -5.68
C LEU A 78 9.88 3.62 -6.96
N THR A 79 8.62 3.71 -7.37
CA THR A 79 8.12 3.06 -8.56
C THR A 79 7.79 4.09 -9.64
N ALA A 80 8.06 3.75 -10.88
CA ALA A 80 7.68 4.55 -12.03
C ALA A 80 7.36 3.65 -13.22
N ALA A 81 6.44 4.06 -14.08
CA ALA A 81 6.13 3.39 -15.32
C ALA A 81 6.15 4.38 -16.48
N ALA A 82 6.49 3.87 -17.65
CA ALA A 82 6.35 4.58 -18.92
C ALA A 82 5.65 3.65 -19.90
N CYS A 83 4.58 4.13 -20.53
CA CYS A 83 3.83 3.41 -21.55
C CYS A 83 3.98 4.11 -22.89
N ALA A 84 4.09 3.33 -23.95
CA ALA A 84 4.03 3.81 -25.33
C ALA A 84 2.99 2.99 -26.10
N THR A 85 2.19 3.67 -26.90
CA THR A 85 1.24 3.04 -27.84
C THR A 85 1.79 3.11 -29.25
N GLU A 86 1.40 2.19 -30.11
CA GLU A 86 1.68 2.29 -31.56
C GLU A 86 0.97 3.52 -32.15
N GLU A 87 1.56 4.10 -33.22
CA GLU A 87 1.02 5.33 -33.87
C GLU A 87 -0.43 5.17 -34.37
N THR A 88 -0.87 3.94 -34.63
CA THR A 88 -2.20 3.61 -35.14
C THR A 88 -3.23 3.32 -34.07
N GLU A 89 -2.82 3.25 -32.80
CA GLU A 89 -3.67 2.87 -31.67
C GLU A 89 -3.84 4.02 -30.68
N SER A 90 -5.04 4.14 -30.11
CA SER A 90 -5.38 5.15 -29.12
C SER A 90 -5.12 4.68 -27.67
N VAL A 91 -5.01 3.37 -27.45
CA VAL A 91 -4.88 2.75 -26.12
C VAL A 91 -3.90 1.58 -26.20
N SER A 92 -2.99 1.48 -25.22
CA SER A 92 -2.14 0.30 -25.08
C SER A 92 -2.95 -0.91 -24.60
N GLY A 93 -2.65 -2.08 -25.13
CA GLY A 93 -3.18 -3.36 -24.64
C GLY A 93 -2.62 -3.77 -23.27
N ASP A 94 -1.54 -3.12 -22.82
CA ASP A 94 -0.89 -3.40 -21.55
C ASP A 94 -1.54 -2.64 -20.40
N SER A 95 -1.58 -3.28 -19.25
CA SER A 95 -1.98 -2.67 -18.00
C SER A 95 -0.95 -2.98 -16.90
N TYR A 96 -0.76 -2.06 -15.97
CA TYR A 96 0.16 -2.25 -14.86
C TYR A 96 -0.35 -1.59 -13.58
N SER A 97 0.17 -2.04 -12.45
CA SER A 97 -0.06 -1.40 -11.16
C SER A 97 1.13 -1.59 -10.22
N PHE A 98 1.20 -0.71 -9.23
CA PHE A 98 2.13 -0.79 -8.10
C PHE A 98 1.31 -0.80 -6.82
N LEU A 99 1.33 -1.91 -6.10
CA LEU A 99 0.66 -2.07 -4.83
C LEU A 99 1.68 -2.02 -3.69
N GLU A 100 1.57 -1.01 -2.84
CA GLU A 100 2.34 -0.89 -1.61
C GLU A 100 1.54 -1.49 -0.46
N THR A 101 2.08 -2.52 0.18
CA THR A 101 1.53 -3.12 1.39
C THR A 101 2.41 -2.78 2.60
N ASP A 102 2.02 -3.19 3.80
CA ASP A 102 2.78 -2.89 5.03
C ASP A 102 4.21 -3.45 5.01
N ASP A 103 4.47 -4.50 4.24
CA ASP A 103 5.74 -5.23 4.24
C ASP A 103 6.42 -5.35 2.87
N SER A 104 5.77 -4.92 1.80
CA SER A 104 6.30 -5.12 0.45
C SER A 104 5.71 -4.16 -0.57
N VAL A 105 6.35 -4.09 -1.72
CA VAL A 105 5.82 -3.46 -2.93
C VAL A 105 5.67 -4.54 -3.99
N ALA A 106 4.46 -4.70 -4.51
CA ALA A 106 4.21 -5.57 -5.64
C ALA A 106 4.13 -4.73 -6.93
N MET A 107 4.82 -5.19 -7.98
CA MET A 107 4.68 -4.69 -9.34
C MET A 107 3.89 -5.72 -10.13
N ILE A 108 2.82 -5.28 -10.75
CA ILE A 108 1.90 -6.09 -11.53
C ILE A 108 1.92 -5.56 -12.96
N LEU A 109 2.17 -6.42 -13.94
CA LEU A 109 2.10 -6.12 -15.36
C LEU A 109 1.29 -7.18 -16.06
N SER A 110 0.44 -6.78 -16.98
CA SER A 110 -0.39 -7.67 -17.81
C SER A 110 -0.43 -7.14 -19.23
N ASP A 111 -0.14 -8.01 -20.18
CA ASP A 111 -0.27 -7.76 -21.63
C ASP A 111 -1.51 -8.48 -22.14
N GLY A 112 -2.46 -7.72 -22.70
CA GLY A 112 -3.70 -8.24 -23.29
C GLY A 112 -3.46 -8.77 -24.69
N VAL A 113 -4.04 -9.94 -25.02
CA VAL A 113 -3.90 -10.51 -26.36
C VAL A 113 -4.61 -9.65 -27.40
N GLY A 114 -3.90 -9.27 -28.45
CA GLY A 114 -4.38 -8.38 -29.49
C GLY A 114 -4.03 -6.93 -29.20
N SER A 115 -4.87 -5.99 -29.63
CA SER A 115 -4.62 -4.57 -29.53
C SER A 115 -5.88 -3.76 -29.22
N GLY A 116 -5.68 -2.51 -28.82
CA GLY A 116 -6.75 -1.55 -28.58
C GLY A 116 -7.57 -1.82 -27.33
N GLU A 117 -8.82 -1.32 -27.30
CA GLU A 117 -9.66 -1.31 -26.09
C GLU A 117 -10.01 -2.70 -25.53
N SER A 118 -10.06 -3.75 -26.39
CA SER A 118 -10.36 -5.10 -25.91
C SER A 118 -9.21 -5.66 -25.10
N ALA A 119 -7.98 -5.57 -25.63
CA ALA A 119 -6.77 -6.01 -24.96
C ALA A 119 -6.55 -5.23 -23.66
N ALA A 120 -6.72 -3.90 -23.68
CA ALA A 120 -6.64 -3.04 -22.51
C ALA A 120 -7.66 -3.40 -21.42
N ARG A 121 -8.86 -3.79 -21.80
CA ARG A 121 -9.89 -4.24 -20.86
C ARG A 121 -9.53 -5.56 -20.19
N ASP A 122 -9.02 -6.50 -20.95
CA ASP A 122 -8.70 -7.83 -20.46
C ASP A 122 -7.44 -7.78 -19.55
N SER A 123 -6.39 -7.07 -19.95
CA SER A 123 -5.21 -6.83 -19.09
C SER A 123 -5.56 -6.04 -17.83
N GLY A 124 -6.40 -4.99 -17.96
CA GLY A 124 -6.86 -4.18 -16.80
C GLY A 124 -7.62 -5.02 -15.77
N ARG A 125 -8.50 -5.92 -16.22
CA ARG A 125 -9.23 -6.83 -15.30
C ARG A 125 -8.28 -7.75 -14.51
N ILE A 126 -7.22 -8.24 -15.17
CA ILE A 126 -6.22 -9.10 -14.51
C ILE A 126 -5.46 -8.31 -13.47
N VAL A 127 -5.01 -7.09 -13.78
CA VAL A 127 -4.32 -6.21 -12.85
C VAL A 127 -5.22 -5.89 -11.66
N ASP A 128 -6.46 -5.42 -11.89
CA ASP A 128 -7.41 -5.06 -10.84
C ASP A 128 -7.73 -6.24 -9.90
N LEU A 129 -7.91 -7.44 -10.46
CA LEU A 129 -8.20 -8.61 -9.65
C LEU A 129 -6.97 -9.04 -8.83
N THR A 130 -5.79 -8.99 -9.43
CA THR A 130 -4.53 -9.30 -8.75
C THR A 130 -4.30 -8.34 -7.58
N GLU A 131 -4.49 -7.03 -7.79
CA GLU A 131 -4.41 -6.03 -6.72
C GLU A 131 -5.33 -6.37 -5.55
N ARG A 132 -6.60 -6.60 -5.82
CA ARG A 132 -7.60 -6.90 -4.79
C ARG A 132 -7.26 -8.15 -3.98
N ILE A 133 -6.72 -9.17 -4.62
CA ILE A 133 -6.32 -10.41 -3.95
C ILE A 133 -5.11 -10.17 -3.05
N LEU A 134 -4.12 -9.43 -3.55
CA LEU A 134 -2.92 -9.09 -2.78
C LEU A 134 -3.24 -8.12 -1.63
N ASP A 135 -4.09 -7.12 -1.86
CA ASP A 135 -4.55 -6.16 -0.85
C ASP A 135 -5.35 -6.85 0.26
N ALA A 136 -6.09 -7.90 -0.07
CA ALA A 136 -6.76 -8.76 0.91
C ALA A 136 -5.79 -9.64 1.72
N GLY A 137 -4.48 -9.53 1.51
CA GLY A 137 -3.45 -10.29 2.20
C GLY A 137 -3.26 -11.72 1.70
N LEU A 138 -3.84 -12.06 0.55
CA LEU A 138 -3.65 -13.36 -0.09
C LEU A 138 -2.36 -13.37 -0.92
N GLY A 139 -1.73 -14.53 -1.03
CA GLY A 139 -0.45 -14.65 -1.75
C GLY A 139 -0.61 -14.72 -3.28
N PRO A 140 0.51 -14.57 -4.03
CA PRO A 140 0.53 -14.68 -5.49
C PRO A 140 -0.08 -15.98 -6.02
N ASP A 141 0.13 -17.10 -5.35
CA ASP A 141 -0.42 -18.40 -5.73
C ASP A 141 -1.96 -18.39 -5.76
N MET A 142 -2.57 -17.68 -4.82
CA MET A 142 -4.02 -17.51 -4.80
C MET A 142 -4.50 -16.62 -5.93
N ALA A 143 -3.77 -15.56 -6.27
CA ALA A 143 -4.09 -14.73 -7.44
C ALA A 143 -4.09 -15.57 -8.72
N MET A 144 -3.06 -16.37 -8.93
CA MET A 144 -2.96 -17.27 -10.08
C MET A 144 -4.10 -18.30 -10.12
N LEU A 145 -4.46 -18.87 -8.97
CA LEU A 145 -5.56 -19.84 -8.89
C LEU A 145 -6.90 -19.22 -9.28
N PHE A 146 -7.21 -18.03 -8.78
CA PHE A 146 -8.45 -17.31 -9.09
C PHE A 146 -8.50 -16.90 -10.57
N LEU A 147 -7.42 -16.35 -11.11
CA LEU A 147 -7.34 -15.93 -12.51
C LEU A 147 -7.53 -17.12 -13.47
N ASN A 148 -6.86 -18.24 -13.22
CA ASN A 148 -7.02 -19.46 -14.01
C ASN A 148 -8.44 -20.04 -13.92
N GLY A 149 -9.05 -19.96 -12.71
CA GLY A 149 -10.43 -20.40 -12.51
C GLY A 149 -11.44 -19.56 -13.31
N MET A 150 -11.23 -18.25 -13.39
CA MET A 150 -12.06 -17.35 -14.18
C MET A 150 -11.91 -17.60 -15.69
N ALA A 151 -10.68 -17.74 -16.18
CA ALA A 151 -10.42 -18.01 -17.59
C ALA A 151 -11.12 -19.30 -18.06
N GLY A 152 -11.14 -20.35 -17.22
CA GLY A 152 -11.85 -21.59 -17.50
C GLY A 152 -13.38 -21.49 -17.48
N ALA A 153 -13.94 -20.55 -16.73
CA ALA A 153 -15.39 -20.40 -16.55
C ALA A 153 -16.06 -19.57 -17.67
N GLU A 154 -15.36 -18.60 -18.25
CA GLU A 154 -15.91 -17.72 -19.29
C GLU A 154 -15.99 -18.37 -20.68
N GLY A 155 -15.34 -19.53 -20.90
CA GLY A 155 -15.47 -20.33 -22.13
C GLY A 155 -15.01 -19.64 -23.43
N ASP A 156 -14.39 -18.47 -23.31
CA ASP A 156 -13.90 -17.70 -24.44
C ASP A 156 -12.39 -17.92 -24.60
N GLU A 157 -12.02 -18.91 -25.40
CA GLU A 157 -10.62 -19.30 -25.64
C GLU A 157 -9.74 -18.15 -26.20
N ASN A 158 -10.33 -17.02 -26.57
CA ASN A 158 -9.62 -15.86 -27.14
C ASN A 158 -9.32 -14.75 -26.12
N ARG A 159 -9.75 -14.88 -24.88
CA ARG A 159 -9.48 -13.89 -23.84
C ARG A 159 -8.33 -14.36 -22.96
N MET A 160 -7.13 -14.14 -23.44
CA MET A 160 -5.93 -14.41 -22.66
C MET A 160 -5.15 -13.12 -22.47
N ALA A 161 -4.55 -12.98 -21.31
CA ALA A 161 -3.57 -11.95 -21.04
C ALA A 161 -2.47 -12.56 -20.18
N THR A 162 -1.28 -12.01 -20.28
CA THR A 162 -0.17 -12.42 -19.42
C THR A 162 -0.32 -11.82 -18.02
N LEU A 163 0.35 -12.38 -17.04
CA LEU A 163 0.54 -11.77 -15.73
C LEU A 163 1.99 -11.94 -15.31
N ASP A 164 2.67 -10.82 -15.16
CA ASP A 164 3.97 -10.74 -14.54
C ASP A 164 3.83 -10.07 -13.17
N LEU A 165 4.25 -10.76 -12.13
CA LEU A 165 4.17 -10.29 -10.75
C LEU A 165 5.54 -10.37 -10.09
N CYS A 166 6.02 -9.23 -9.61
CA CYS A 166 7.23 -9.11 -8.80
C CYS A 166 6.87 -8.54 -7.42
N ARG A 167 7.41 -9.16 -6.37
CA ARG A 167 7.20 -8.71 -4.98
C ARG A 167 8.53 -8.71 -4.21
#